data_fb649a1c768e0d1f0e64f78089bb403e
#
_entry.id   fb649a1c768e0d1f0e64f78089bb403e
#
_cell.length_a   1.000
_cell.length_b   1.000
_cell.length_c   1.000
_cell.angle_alpha   90.00
_cell.angle_beta   90.00
_cell.angle_gamma   90.00
#
_symmetry.space_group_name_H-M   'P 1'
#
loop_
_entity.id
_entity.type
_entity.pdbx_description
1 polymer ?
#
loop_
_entity_poly.entity_id
_entity_poly.type
_entity_poly.pdbx_seq_one_letter_code
_entity_poly.pdbx_strand_id
1 'polypeptide(L)'
;MRTSHPNLRRGYTLPHEAEVLQILRDAGVHRARLFGSAARGELTETSDLDFLVQMPGAAPFDEFMQMVDAQHRIEQLTGRSVDMATQLRPGIYAEAEPDMVELPL
;
A
#
# COMPACT_ATOMS: atom_id res chain seq x y z
N MET A 1 20.54 12.03 11.04
CA MET A 1 20.43 11.68 10.60
C MET A 1 20.02 11.14 10.38
N ARG A 2 19.71 11.27 10.07
CA ARG A 2 19.14 10.78 9.69
C ARG A 2 19.00 9.83 9.35
N THR A 3 18.85 9.60 9.33
CA THR A 3 18.67 8.74 9.02
C THR A 3 18.58 7.81 8.68
N SER A 4 19.34 7.86 8.29
CA SER A 4 19.31 6.52 7.94
C SER A 4 17.98 5.89 7.87
N HIS A 5 17.07 6.60 7.64
CA HIS A 5 15.71 6.16 7.45
C HIS A 5 15.64 5.41 6.13
N PRO A 6 15.22 4.13 6.12
CA PRO A 6 15.22 3.34 4.89
C PRO A 6 14.42 3.96 3.78
N ASN A 7 13.33 4.60 4.12
CA ASN A 7 12.41 5.16 3.14
C ASN A 7 13.03 6.30 2.37
N LEU A 8 13.94 7.03 3.00
CA LEU A 8 14.62 8.12 2.32
C LEU A 8 15.48 7.60 1.19
N ARG A 9 16.05 6.41 1.37
CA ARG A 9 16.87 5.83 0.32
C ARG A 9 16.07 5.46 -0.90
N ARG A 10 14.83 5.06 -0.69
CA ARG A 10 14.00 4.58 -1.78
C ARG A 10 13.28 5.67 -2.53
N GLY A 11 13.13 6.83 -1.88
CA GLY A 11 12.44 7.92 -2.52
C GLY A 11 10.96 7.69 -2.77
N TYR A 12 10.34 6.72 -2.09
CA TYR A 12 8.91 6.51 -2.27
C TYR A 12 8.12 7.60 -1.57
N THR A 13 6.88 7.79 -2.01
CA THR A 13 5.98 8.79 -1.46
C THR A 13 4.68 8.11 -1.02
N LEU A 14 4.32 8.31 0.24
CA LEU A 14 3.04 7.82 0.75
C LEU A 14 2.42 8.93 1.61
N PRO A 15 1.43 9.65 1.07
CA PRO A 15 0.76 10.71 1.83
C PRO A 15 0.11 10.13 3.08
N HIS A 16 0.21 10.86 4.19
CA HIS A 16 -0.36 10.46 5.47
C HIS A 16 0.09 9.06 5.90
N GLU A 17 1.37 8.79 5.73
CA GLU A 17 1.89 7.43 5.90
C GLU A 17 1.52 6.82 7.25
N ALA A 18 1.69 7.54 8.35
CA ALA A 18 1.41 6.99 9.68
C ALA A 18 -0.04 6.55 9.82
N GLU A 19 -0.96 7.37 9.34
CA GLU A 19 -2.39 7.05 9.40
C GLU A 19 -2.75 5.91 8.45
N VAL A 20 -2.14 5.88 7.27
CA VAL A 20 -2.36 4.78 6.32
C VAL A 20 -1.92 3.46 6.92
N LEU A 21 -0.74 3.43 7.54
CA LEU A 21 -0.24 2.23 8.19
C LEU A 21 -1.17 1.77 9.30
N GLN A 22 -1.72 2.72 10.07
CA GLN A 22 -2.64 2.37 11.14
C GLN A 22 -3.95 1.78 10.59
N ILE A 23 -4.46 2.35 9.50
CA ILE A 23 -5.65 1.82 8.84
C ILE A 23 -5.41 0.39 8.39
N LEU A 24 -4.26 0.12 7.80
CA LEU A 24 -3.91 -1.22 7.35
C LEU A 24 -3.80 -2.20 8.52
N ARG A 25 -3.17 -1.79 9.63
CA ARG A 25 -3.09 -2.63 10.82
C ARG A 25 -4.46 -2.94 11.38
N ASP A 26 -5.31 -1.93 11.48
CA ASP A 26 -6.66 -2.10 12.02
C ASP A 26 -7.52 -3.00 11.15
N ALA A 27 -7.22 -3.06 9.86
CA ALA A 27 -7.92 -3.94 8.94
C ALA A 27 -7.42 -5.38 8.99
N GLY A 28 -6.40 -5.66 9.80
CA GLY A 28 -5.87 -7.01 9.91
C GLY A 28 -4.88 -7.39 8.81
N VAL A 29 -4.35 -6.43 8.09
CA VAL A 29 -3.37 -6.70 7.04
C VAL A 29 -2.07 -7.18 7.67
N HIS A 30 -1.60 -8.34 7.24
CA HIS A 30 -0.35 -8.93 7.73
C HIS A 30 0.87 -8.30 7.07
N ARG A 31 0.77 -8.02 5.81
CA ARG A 31 1.88 -7.48 5.03
C ARG A 31 1.34 -6.57 3.96
N ALA A 32 1.99 -5.45 3.74
CA ALA A 32 1.62 -4.53 2.68
C ALA A 32 2.86 -4.04 1.96
N ARG A 33 2.76 -3.99 0.64
CA ARG A 33 3.81 -3.44 -0.22
C ARG A 33 3.20 -2.39 -1.11
N LEU A 34 3.89 -1.28 -1.23
CA LEU A 34 3.50 -0.19 -2.12
C LEU A 34 4.15 -0.45 -3.47
N PHE A 35 3.41 -0.24 -4.57
CA PHE A 35 3.99 -0.34 -5.90
C PHE A 35 3.46 0.79 -6.78
N GLY A 36 3.85 0.81 -8.04
CA GLY A 36 3.41 1.85 -8.95
C GLY A 36 4.13 3.17 -8.72
N SER A 37 3.47 4.27 -9.11
CA SER A 37 4.10 5.59 -9.08
C SER A 37 4.49 6.04 -7.69
N ALA A 38 3.70 5.70 -6.67
CA ALA A 38 4.03 6.06 -5.29
C ALA A 38 5.33 5.41 -4.84
N ALA A 39 5.53 4.14 -5.21
CA ALA A 39 6.75 3.41 -4.85
C ALA A 39 7.98 4.03 -5.51
N ARG A 40 7.81 4.61 -6.67
CA ARG A 40 8.91 5.26 -7.39
C ARG A 40 9.10 6.72 -6.97
N GLY A 41 8.26 7.25 -6.09
CA GLY A 41 8.31 8.65 -5.71
C GLY A 41 7.83 9.58 -6.80
N GLU A 42 6.97 9.10 -7.69
CA GLU A 42 6.51 9.83 -8.87
C GLU A 42 5.04 10.19 -8.82
N LEU A 43 4.49 10.37 -7.62
CA LEU A 43 3.09 10.75 -7.48
C LEU A 43 2.82 12.11 -8.11
N THR A 44 1.75 12.17 -8.89
CA THR A 44 1.14 13.41 -9.35
C THR A 44 -0.21 13.56 -8.68
N GLU A 45 -0.90 14.65 -8.92
CA GLU A 45 -2.22 14.89 -8.32
C GLU A 45 -3.24 13.83 -8.71
N THR A 46 -3.06 13.19 -9.86
CA THR A 46 -4.01 12.21 -10.38
C THR A 46 -3.52 10.78 -10.24
N SER A 47 -2.35 10.57 -9.64
CA SER A 47 -1.83 9.22 -9.47
C SER A 47 -2.60 8.47 -8.40
N ASP A 48 -2.80 7.17 -8.63
CA ASP A 48 -3.41 6.27 -7.66
C ASP A 48 -2.36 5.77 -6.68
N LEU A 49 -2.84 5.29 -5.53
CA LEU A 49 -1.99 4.57 -4.58
C LEU A 49 -2.22 3.09 -4.79
N ASP A 50 -1.16 2.35 -5.05
CA ASP A 50 -1.24 0.92 -5.37
C ASP A 50 -0.61 0.09 -4.26
N PHE A 51 -1.43 -0.78 -3.65
CA PHE A 51 -0.99 -1.65 -2.55
C PHE A 51 -1.17 -3.11 -2.91
N LEU A 52 -0.17 -3.91 -2.61
CA LEU A 52 -0.28 -5.36 -2.63
C LEU A 52 -0.26 -5.81 -1.17
N VAL A 53 -1.35 -6.41 -0.71
CA VAL A 53 -1.53 -6.74 0.70
C VAL A 53 -1.69 -8.24 0.88
N GLN A 54 -1.29 -8.71 2.06
CA GLN A 54 -1.48 -10.10 2.45
C GLN A 54 -2.36 -10.13 3.68
N MET A 55 -3.46 -10.89 3.60
CA MET A 55 -4.38 -11.09 4.69
C MET A 55 -4.13 -12.46 5.31
N PRO A 56 -4.60 -12.71 6.56
CA PRO A 56 -4.37 -13.98 7.23
C PRO A 56 -4.90 -15.21 6.49
N GLY A 57 -6.03 -15.08 5.80
CA GLY A 57 -6.60 -16.20 5.06
C GLY A 57 -7.57 -17.06 5.87
N ALA A 58 -7.81 -16.70 7.13
CA ALA A 58 -8.66 -17.50 8.01
C ALA A 58 -10.16 -17.24 7.82
N ALA A 59 -10.52 -16.05 7.35
CA ALA A 59 -11.91 -15.64 7.17
C ALA A 59 -12.02 -14.80 5.90
N PRO A 60 -11.99 -15.44 4.71
CA PRO A 60 -11.86 -14.71 3.44
C PRO A 60 -12.92 -13.64 3.20
N PHE A 61 -14.17 -13.90 3.54
CA PHE A 61 -15.22 -12.92 3.31
C PHE A 61 -15.03 -11.69 4.19
N ASP A 62 -14.82 -11.92 5.49
CA ASP A 62 -14.61 -10.82 6.43
C ASP A 62 -13.37 -10.03 6.08
N GLU A 63 -12.31 -10.71 5.67
CA GLU A 63 -11.06 -10.08 5.27
C GLU A 63 -11.24 -9.22 4.03
N PHE A 64 -12.04 -9.70 3.07
CA PHE A 64 -12.36 -8.92 1.90
C PHE A 64 -13.07 -7.62 2.29
N MET A 65 -14.05 -7.72 3.18
CA MET A 65 -14.79 -6.56 3.65
C MET A 65 -13.90 -5.58 4.41
N GLN A 66 -12.99 -6.10 5.22
CA GLN A 66 -12.02 -5.27 5.93
C GLN A 66 -11.09 -4.54 4.96
N MET A 67 -10.69 -5.22 3.90
CA MET A 67 -9.83 -4.65 2.87
C MET A 67 -10.55 -3.52 2.12
N VAL A 68 -11.82 -3.74 1.77
CA VAL A 68 -12.63 -2.71 1.10
C VAL A 68 -12.81 -1.49 1.99
N ASP A 69 -13.06 -1.71 3.28
CA ASP A 69 -13.19 -0.62 4.23
C ASP A 69 -11.89 0.17 4.35
N ALA A 70 -10.76 -0.52 4.45
CA ALA A 70 -9.46 0.12 4.52
C ALA A 70 -9.19 0.95 3.26
N GLN A 71 -9.51 0.41 2.10
CA GLN A 71 -9.36 1.12 0.83
C GLN A 71 -10.13 2.44 0.85
N HIS A 72 -11.40 2.40 1.28
CA HIS A 72 -12.22 3.61 1.34
C HIS A 72 -11.66 4.63 2.33
N ARG A 73 -11.20 4.17 3.48
CA ARG A 73 -10.64 5.06 4.50
C ARG A 73 -9.39 5.77 3.98
N ILE A 74 -8.54 5.03 3.29
CA ILE A 74 -7.33 5.62 2.72
C ILE A 74 -7.69 6.61 1.63
N GLU A 75 -8.69 6.29 0.81
CA GLU A 75 -9.16 7.21 -0.22
C GLU A 75 -9.66 8.51 0.38
N GLN A 76 -10.45 8.42 1.45
CA GLN A 76 -10.96 9.61 2.12
C GLN A 76 -9.85 10.43 2.76
N LEU A 77 -8.89 9.75 3.35
CA LEU A 77 -7.79 10.41 4.03
C LEU A 77 -6.87 11.13 3.05
N THR A 78 -6.57 10.50 1.93
CA THR A 78 -5.56 11.01 0.99
C THR A 78 -6.14 11.81 -0.17
N GLY A 79 -7.43 11.67 -0.41
CA GLY A 79 -8.08 12.29 -1.58
C GLY A 79 -7.68 11.64 -2.89
N ARG A 80 -7.14 10.42 -2.86
CA ARG A 80 -6.66 9.70 -4.04
C ARG A 80 -7.39 8.38 -4.20
N SER A 81 -7.49 7.91 -5.44
CA SER A 81 -7.96 6.56 -5.70
C SER A 81 -6.93 5.57 -5.18
N VAL A 82 -7.42 4.49 -4.60
CA VAL A 82 -6.58 3.45 -4.04
C VAL A 82 -6.91 2.12 -4.69
N ASP A 83 -5.88 1.45 -5.19
CA ASP A 83 -6.00 0.10 -5.73
C ASP A 83 -5.35 -0.84 -4.73
N MET A 84 -6.12 -1.78 -4.21
CA MET A 84 -5.65 -2.70 -3.18
C MET A 84 -5.90 -4.12 -3.65
N ALA A 85 -4.83 -4.85 -3.87
CA ALA A 85 -4.89 -6.21 -4.39
C ALA A 85 -4.22 -7.18 -3.43
N THR A 86 -4.69 -8.42 -3.43
CA THR A 86 -4.04 -9.50 -2.68
C THR A 86 -3.14 -10.33 -3.58
N GLN A 87 -3.26 -10.11 -4.90
CA GLN A 87 -2.55 -10.92 -5.88
C GLN A 87 -2.47 -10.13 -7.18
N LEU A 88 -1.33 -10.23 -7.83
CA LEU A 88 -1.12 -9.64 -9.16
C LEU A 88 -0.85 -10.76 -10.15
N ARG A 89 -1.26 -10.55 -11.41
CA ARG A 89 -0.89 -11.48 -12.47
C ARG A 89 0.63 -11.51 -12.61
N PRO A 90 1.21 -12.67 -12.98
CA PRO A 90 2.67 -12.79 -13.02
C PRO A 90 3.40 -11.72 -13.83
N GLY A 91 2.85 -11.34 -14.98
CA GLY A 91 3.49 -10.30 -15.80
C GLY A 91 3.46 -8.95 -15.12
N ILE A 92 2.34 -8.61 -14.47
CA ILE A 92 2.21 -7.35 -13.74
C ILE A 92 3.12 -7.37 -12.52
N TYR A 93 3.17 -8.49 -11.82
CA TYR A 93 4.06 -8.63 -10.67
C TYR A 93 5.51 -8.42 -11.06
N ALA A 94 5.92 -9.04 -12.15
CA ALA A 94 7.30 -8.94 -12.63
C ALA A 94 7.68 -7.49 -12.95
N GLU A 95 6.75 -6.71 -13.49
CA GLU A 95 7.00 -5.30 -13.78
C GLU A 95 7.05 -4.46 -12.50
N ALA A 96 6.18 -4.77 -11.55
CA ALA A 96 6.04 -3.96 -10.34
C ALA A 96 7.10 -4.27 -9.29
N GLU A 97 7.56 -5.51 -9.23
CA GLU A 97 8.42 -5.99 -8.16
C GLU A 97 9.69 -5.16 -7.94
N PRO A 98 10.43 -4.77 -8.98
CA PRO A 98 11.67 -4.01 -8.78
C PRO A 98 11.47 -2.72 -7.97
N ASP A 99 10.29 -2.14 -8.04
CA ASP A 99 9.99 -0.87 -7.38
C ASP A 99 9.22 -1.05 -6.07
N MET A 100 8.78 -2.27 -5.75
CA MET A 100 7.98 -2.50 -4.55
C MET A 100 8.69 -2.09 -3.28
N VAL A 101 7.93 -1.45 -2.40
CA VAL A 101 8.42 -1.02 -1.10
C VAL A 101 7.63 -1.73 -0.01
N GLU A 102 8.33 -2.44 0.85
CA GLU A 102 7.72 -3.09 2.00
C GLU A 102 7.34 -2.03 3.02
N LEU A 103 6.06 -2.00 3.43
CA LEU A 103 5.61 -1.07 4.43
C LEU A 103 5.75 -1.68 5.83
N PRO A 104 6.16 -0.88 6.83
CA PRO A 104 6.43 -1.40 8.19
C PRO A 104 5.14 -1.53 9.00
N LEU A 105 4.47 -2.66 8.88
CA LEU A 105 3.26 -2.92 9.67
C LEU A 105 3.54 -3.58 11.06
#